data_feae9d01edf0e87cf8e2f8794e64640a
#
_entry.id   feae9d01edf0e87cf8e2f8794e64640a
#
_cell.length_a   1.000
_cell.length_b   1.000
_cell.length_c   1.000
_cell.angle_alpha   90.00
_cell.angle_beta   90.00
_cell.angle_gamma   90.00
#
_symmetry.space_group_name_H-M   'P 1'
#
loop_
_entity.id
_entity.type
_entity.pdbx_description
1 polymer ?
#
loop_
_entity_poly.entity_id
_entity_poly.type
_entity_poly.pdbx_seq_one_letter_code
_entity_poly.pdbx_strand_id
1 'polypeptide(L)'
;PHPIKQAHPDWVIKTWWKQGLWNLAVPGVRELKLRILRELAENYDFDGFQLDFARHVPCLPPGRQWEMRDHVTELVRMVRLMLLQVAKNRKRPLLLAARVPCNLEGCRQDGFDIAHWARENLVDILTLGSRSIDCDIEGFRRVTSCRNIKLQPCHDDHHASDAYQYPPIEFFRGVASNWWQQGADSVMTFNWSNASPILCQKV
;
A
#
# COMPACT_ATOMS: atom_id res chain seq x y z
N PRO A 1 12.43 -21.20 3.61
CA PRO A 1 11.00 -20.87 3.57
C PRO A 1 10.48 -20.59 4.98
N HIS A 2 9.55 -19.62 5.11
CA HIS A 2 8.97 -19.25 6.40
C HIS A 2 8.20 -20.45 7.01
N PRO A 3 8.39 -20.81 8.29
CA PRO A 3 7.79 -22.02 8.88
C PRO A 3 6.27 -22.14 8.69
N ILE A 4 5.53 -21.03 8.84
CA ILE A 4 4.08 -21.02 8.63
C ILE A 4 3.72 -21.35 7.17
N LYS A 5 4.50 -20.89 6.19
CA LYS A 5 4.25 -21.21 4.77
C LYS A 5 4.55 -22.68 4.45
N GLN A 6 5.45 -23.32 5.21
CA GLN A 6 5.71 -24.75 5.09
C GLN A 6 4.57 -25.58 5.68
N ALA A 7 4.05 -25.16 6.83
CA ALA A 7 2.93 -25.80 7.50
C ALA A 7 1.60 -25.63 6.75
N HIS A 8 1.45 -24.55 5.97
CA HIS A 8 0.22 -24.19 5.26
C HIS A 8 0.52 -23.86 3.78
N PRO A 9 0.84 -24.86 2.95
CA PRO A 9 1.14 -24.65 1.55
C PRO A 9 -0.07 -24.11 0.74
N ASP A 10 -1.29 -24.36 1.19
CA ASP A 10 -2.55 -23.85 0.69
C ASP A 10 -2.75 -22.33 0.93
N TRP A 11 -2.00 -21.75 1.86
CA TRP A 11 -2.00 -20.29 2.13
C TRP A 11 -1.12 -19.49 1.16
N VAL A 12 -0.44 -20.17 0.25
CA VAL A 12 0.62 -19.58 -0.57
C VAL A 12 0.24 -19.61 -2.05
N ILE A 13 0.35 -18.46 -2.69
CA ILE A 13 0.31 -18.34 -4.15
C ILE A 13 1.72 -18.59 -4.68
N LYS A 14 1.88 -19.60 -5.52
CA LYS A 14 3.14 -19.87 -6.23
C LYS A 14 3.32 -18.85 -7.35
N THR A 15 4.39 -18.10 -7.31
CA THR A 15 4.73 -17.06 -8.27
C THR A 15 6.22 -17.11 -8.62
N TRP A 16 6.73 -16.07 -9.30
CA TRP A 16 8.16 -15.86 -9.54
C TRP A 16 8.99 -15.77 -8.24
N TRP A 17 8.36 -15.41 -7.10
CA TRP A 17 9.02 -15.36 -5.81
C TRP A 17 9.11 -16.75 -5.18
N LYS A 18 10.34 -17.27 -5.01
CA LYS A 18 10.58 -18.65 -4.53
C LYS A 18 9.84 -19.02 -3.24
N GLN A 19 9.64 -18.04 -2.36
CA GLN A 19 8.93 -18.27 -1.09
C GLN A 19 7.40 -18.22 -1.24
N GLY A 20 6.91 -17.90 -2.44
CA GLY A 20 5.49 -17.66 -2.71
C GLY A 20 4.94 -16.43 -1.99
N LEU A 21 3.77 -16.01 -2.39
CA LEU A 21 3.06 -14.86 -1.82
C LEU A 21 1.90 -15.33 -0.95
N TRP A 22 1.49 -14.51 0.01
CA TRP A 22 0.35 -14.82 0.86
C TRP A 22 -0.97 -14.70 0.08
N ASN A 23 -1.80 -15.72 0.17
CA ASN A 23 -3.13 -15.74 -0.44
C ASN A 23 -4.16 -15.10 0.50
N LEU A 24 -4.52 -13.84 0.27
CA LEU A 24 -5.51 -13.14 1.08
C LEU A 24 -6.94 -13.66 0.91
N ALA A 25 -7.21 -14.52 -0.08
CA ALA A 25 -8.49 -15.22 -0.17
C ALA A 25 -8.69 -16.22 0.98
N VAL A 26 -7.60 -16.69 1.60
CA VAL A 26 -7.64 -17.64 2.73
C VAL A 26 -7.92 -16.90 4.04
N PRO A 27 -9.00 -17.23 4.78
CA PRO A 27 -9.34 -16.56 6.03
C PRO A 27 -8.20 -16.58 7.05
N GLY A 28 -7.53 -17.73 7.25
CA GLY A 28 -6.43 -17.87 8.18
C GLY A 28 -5.24 -16.96 7.89
N VAL A 29 -5.00 -16.60 6.62
CA VAL A 29 -3.97 -15.59 6.26
C VAL A 29 -4.39 -14.20 6.73
N ARG A 30 -5.66 -13.80 6.52
CA ARG A 30 -6.17 -12.51 6.98
C ARG A 30 -6.14 -12.40 8.51
N GLU A 31 -6.55 -13.46 9.20
CA GLU A 31 -6.50 -13.54 10.67
C GLU A 31 -5.07 -13.45 11.20
N LEU A 32 -4.12 -14.16 10.58
CA LEU A 32 -2.70 -14.07 10.93
C LEU A 32 -2.18 -12.64 10.79
N LYS A 33 -2.48 -11.97 9.66
CA LYS A 33 -2.08 -10.58 9.42
C LYS A 33 -2.70 -9.63 10.44
N LEU A 34 -3.99 -9.77 10.71
CA LEU A 34 -4.69 -8.96 11.70
C LEU A 34 -4.10 -9.12 13.10
N ARG A 35 -3.77 -10.35 13.51
CA ARG A 35 -3.18 -10.63 14.83
C ARG A 35 -1.82 -9.96 14.99
N ILE A 36 -0.96 -10.01 13.96
CA ILE A 36 0.35 -9.33 13.99
C ILE A 36 0.16 -7.81 14.09
N LEU A 37 -0.72 -7.24 13.29
CA LEU A 37 -0.99 -5.79 13.31
C LEU A 37 -1.59 -5.35 14.64
N ARG A 38 -2.45 -6.16 15.25
CA ARG A 38 -3.02 -5.88 16.57
C ARG A 38 -1.93 -5.85 17.65
N GLU A 39 -1.05 -6.86 17.67
CA GLU A 39 0.07 -6.91 18.60
C GLU A 39 0.94 -5.64 18.50
N LEU A 40 1.27 -5.23 17.27
CA LEU A 40 2.02 -4.00 17.05
C LEU A 40 1.24 -2.76 17.50
N ALA A 41 -0.06 -2.69 17.18
CA ALA A 41 -0.90 -1.56 17.54
C ALA A 41 -1.14 -1.43 19.06
N GLU A 42 -1.18 -2.52 19.79
CA GLU A 42 -1.41 -2.54 21.24
C GLU A 42 -0.14 -2.28 22.07
N ASN A 43 1.02 -2.74 21.59
CA ASN A 43 2.26 -2.74 22.38
C ASN A 43 3.29 -1.68 22.00
N TYR A 44 3.13 -1.01 20.83
CA TYR A 44 4.10 -0.01 20.36
C TYR A 44 3.42 1.33 20.09
N ASP A 45 4.16 2.42 20.29
CA ASP A 45 3.63 3.78 20.16
C ASP A 45 3.76 4.31 18.73
N PHE A 46 3.02 3.71 17.80
CA PHE A 46 2.92 4.17 16.41
C PHE A 46 1.72 5.13 16.23
N ASP A 47 1.83 6.04 15.25
CA ASP A 47 0.74 6.94 14.84
C ASP A 47 -0.23 6.28 13.84
N GLY A 48 0.17 5.15 13.25
CA GLY A 48 -0.63 4.42 12.29
C GLY A 48 0.14 3.31 11.59
N PHE A 49 -0.50 2.70 10.60
CA PHE A 49 0.05 1.59 9.83
C PHE A 49 -0.18 1.80 8.34
N GLN A 50 0.76 1.30 7.53
CA GLN A 50 0.58 1.20 6.09
C GLN A 50 0.52 -0.26 5.66
N LEU A 51 -0.57 -0.63 4.98
CA LEU A 51 -0.69 -1.92 4.30
C LEU A 51 -0.05 -1.79 2.92
N ASP A 52 1.03 -2.51 2.69
CA ASP A 52 1.75 -2.47 1.44
C ASP A 52 1.27 -3.56 0.47
N PHE A 53 0.35 -3.19 -0.42
CA PHE A 53 -0.15 -4.08 -1.46
C PHE A 53 0.60 -3.93 -2.80
N ALA A 54 1.41 -2.88 -2.99
CA ALA A 54 2.09 -2.62 -4.25
C ALA A 54 3.48 -3.29 -4.35
N ARG A 55 4.04 -3.80 -3.24
CA ARG A 55 5.40 -4.34 -3.23
C ARG A 55 5.52 -5.72 -3.86
N HIS A 56 4.57 -6.59 -3.57
CA HIS A 56 4.56 -7.97 -4.06
C HIS A 56 3.14 -8.41 -4.39
N VAL A 57 2.81 -8.41 -5.65
CA VAL A 57 1.55 -8.90 -6.21
C VAL A 57 1.78 -10.16 -7.02
N PRO A 58 0.76 -11.01 -7.17
CA PRO A 58 -0.61 -10.90 -6.68
C PRO A 58 -0.74 -11.32 -5.21
N CYS A 59 -1.72 -10.76 -4.50
CA CYS A 59 -2.13 -11.21 -3.16
C CYS A 59 -3.45 -12.00 -3.15
N LEU A 60 -4.01 -12.22 -4.33
CA LEU A 60 -5.17 -13.08 -4.62
C LEU A 60 -4.82 -14.07 -5.75
N PRO A 61 -5.56 -15.18 -5.91
CA PRO A 61 -5.33 -16.15 -6.99
C PRO A 61 -5.25 -15.49 -8.36
N PRO A 62 -4.17 -15.76 -9.14
CA PRO A 62 -3.97 -15.16 -10.45
C PRO A 62 -5.14 -15.41 -11.41
N GLY A 63 -5.54 -14.37 -12.15
CA GLY A 63 -6.67 -14.38 -13.07
C GLY A 63 -8.05 -14.22 -12.41
N ARG A 64 -8.12 -14.23 -11.07
CA ARG A 64 -9.38 -14.09 -10.31
C ARG A 64 -9.37 -12.92 -9.34
N GLN A 65 -8.38 -12.03 -9.44
CA GLN A 65 -8.16 -10.99 -8.44
C GLN A 65 -9.39 -10.08 -8.29
N TRP A 66 -9.96 -9.60 -9.39
CA TRP A 66 -11.14 -8.73 -9.33
C TRP A 66 -12.40 -9.46 -8.82
N GLU A 67 -12.58 -10.72 -9.20
CA GLU A 67 -13.67 -11.54 -8.69
C GLU A 67 -13.59 -11.72 -7.16
N MET A 68 -12.36 -11.89 -6.66
CA MET A 68 -12.09 -12.17 -5.24
C MET A 68 -11.72 -10.93 -4.42
N ARG A 69 -11.88 -9.72 -4.95
CA ARG A 69 -11.47 -8.44 -4.33
C ARG A 69 -12.05 -8.21 -2.93
N ASP A 70 -13.24 -8.80 -2.67
CA ASP A 70 -13.90 -8.63 -1.38
C ASP A 70 -13.09 -9.18 -0.21
N HIS A 71 -12.22 -10.17 -0.44
CA HIS A 71 -11.32 -10.70 0.59
C HIS A 71 -10.25 -9.69 1.01
N VAL A 72 -9.73 -8.89 0.07
CA VAL A 72 -8.81 -7.81 0.42
C VAL A 72 -9.54 -6.67 1.14
N THR A 73 -10.71 -6.29 0.63
CA THR A 73 -11.57 -5.29 1.28
C THR A 73 -11.93 -5.71 2.72
N GLU A 74 -12.22 -6.99 2.94
CA GLU A 74 -12.48 -7.54 4.28
C GLU A 74 -11.26 -7.37 5.19
N LEU A 75 -10.05 -7.70 4.73
CA LEU A 75 -8.82 -7.48 5.52
C LEU A 75 -8.66 -6.00 5.89
N VAL A 76 -8.81 -5.09 4.92
CA VAL A 76 -8.69 -3.63 5.18
C VAL A 76 -9.72 -3.19 6.21
N ARG A 77 -10.97 -3.67 6.10
CA ARG A 77 -12.04 -3.39 7.06
C ARG A 77 -11.73 -3.93 8.46
N MET A 78 -11.26 -5.17 8.57
CA MET A 78 -10.85 -5.77 9.85
C MET A 78 -9.75 -4.96 10.52
N VAL A 79 -8.75 -4.52 9.75
CA VAL A 79 -7.65 -3.68 10.26
C VAL A 79 -8.19 -2.31 10.69
N ARG A 80 -9.04 -1.65 9.89
CA ARG A 80 -9.67 -0.37 10.28
C ARG A 80 -10.42 -0.49 11.61
N LEU A 81 -11.28 -1.50 11.75
CA LEU A 81 -12.06 -1.70 12.98
C LEU A 81 -11.15 -1.97 14.19
N MET A 82 -10.12 -2.76 14.02
CA MET A 82 -9.11 -3.00 15.06
C MET A 82 -8.40 -1.72 15.47
N LEU A 83 -7.95 -0.90 14.53
CA LEU A 83 -7.27 0.37 14.81
C LEU A 83 -8.19 1.38 15.51
N LEU A 84 -9.47 1.46 15.14
CA LEU A 84 -10.45 2.29 15.82
C LEU A 84 -10.63 1.87 17.29
N GLN A 85 -10.67 0.56 17.55
CA GLN A 85 -10.76 0.05 18.94
C GLN A 85 -9.51 0.39 19.75
N VAL A 86 -8.32 0.19 19.18
CA VAL A 86 -7.04 0.53 19.86
C VAL A 86 -6.93 2.04 20.08
N ALA A 87 -7.30 2.86 19.08
CA ALA A 87 -7.32 4.32 19.18
C ALA A 87 -8.21 4.81 20.32
N LYS A 88 -9.41 4.21 20.48
CA LYS A 88 -10.31 4.50 21.61
C LYS A 88 -9.66 4.24 22.96
N ASN A 89 -8.98 3.08 23.10
CA ASN A 89 -8.30 2.72 24.34
C ASN A 89 -7.12 3.65 24.65
N ARG A 90 -6.37 4.04 23.60
CA ARG A 90 -5.23 4.97 23.72
C ARG A 90 -5.63 6.44 23.83
N LYS A 91 -6.88 6.78 23.58
CA LYS A 91 -7.38 8.18 23.49
C LYS A 91 -6.60 9.01 22.45
N ARG A 92 -6.13 8.35 21.39
CA ARG A 92 -5.35 8.95 20.29
C ARG A 92 -5.72 8.27 18.97
N PRO A 93 -5.95 9.04 17.89
CA PRO A 93 -6.26 8.44 16.58
C PRO A 93 -5.08 7.61 16.08
N LEU A 94 -5.37 6.54 15.35
CA LEU A 94 -4.42 5.75 14.59
C LEU A 94 -4.81 5.78 13.11
N LEU A 95 -3.87 6.19 12.27
CA LEU A 95 -4.08 6.29 10.83
C LEU A 95 -3.91 4.94 10.14
N LEU A 96 -4.68 4.72 9.09
CA LEU A 96 -4.52 3.58 8.19
C LEU A 96 -4.21 4.08 6.78
N ALA A 97 -3.01 3.78 6.31
CA ALA A 97 -2.60 3.97 4.93
C ALA A 97 -2.64 2.64 4.16
N ALA A 98 -2.86 2.71 2.87
CA ALA A 98 -2.68 1.58 1.97
C ALA A 98 -1.84 2.00 0.76
N ARG A 99 -0.77 1.24 0.47
CA ARG A 99 0.00 1.42 -0.75
C ARG A 99 -0.54 0.51 -1.83
N VAL A 100 -0.93 1.11 -2.95
CA VAL A 100 -1.64 0.47 -4.06
C VAL A 100 -0.95 0.82 -5.39
N PRO A 101 -1.25 0.15 -6.52
CA PRO A 101 -0.78 0.56 -7.85
C PRO A 101 -1.01 2.04 -8.15
N CYS A 102 -0.21 2.60 -9.08
CA CYS A 102 -0.21 4.03 -9.40
C CYS A 102 -1.44 4.51 -10.20
N ASN A 103 -2.30 3.60 -10.65
CA ASN A 103 -3.54 3.94 -11.37
C ASN A 103 -4.67 2.96 -11.01
N LEU A 104 -5.91 3.37 -11.31
CA LEU A 104 -7.11 2.58 -10.96
C LEU A 104 -7.22 1.28 -11.73
N GLU A 105 -6.70 1.21 -12.96
CA GLU A 105 -6.70 -0.04 -13.73
C GLU A 105 -5.78 -1.08 -13.09
N GLY A 106 -4.56 -0.70 -12.68
CA GLY A 106 -3.67 -1.57 -11.91
C GLY A 106 -4.30 -2.03 -10.60
N CYS A 107 -5.01 -1.13 -9.89
CA CYS A 107 -5.77 -1.50 -8.69
C CYS A 107 -6.83 -2.56 -9.02
N ARG A 108 -7.57 -2.38 -10.12
CA ARG A 108 -8.56 -3.34 -10.57
C ARG A 108 -7.94 -4.69 -10.92
N GLN A 109 -6.83 -4.70 -11.65
CA GLN A 109 -6.10 -5.92 -12.04
C GLN A 109 -5.62 -6.72 -10.83
N ASP A 110 -5.21 -6.04 -9.76
CA ASP A 110 -4.73 -6.67 -8.53
C ASP A 110 -5.85 -6.96 -7.50
N GLY A 111 -7.10 -6.55 -7.78
CA GLY A 111 -8.25 -6.79 -6.92
C GLY A 111 -8.39 -5.80 -5.78
N PHE A 112 -8.02 -4.54 -5.98
CA PHE A 112 -8.19 -3.46 -4.99
C PHE A 112 -9.34 -2.54 -5.41
N ASP A 113 -10.47 -2.62 -4.74
CA ASP A 113 -11.66 -1.79 -5.00
C ASP A 113 -11.59 -0.46 -4.25
N ILE A 114 -10.82 0.48 -4.81
CA ILE A 114 -10.55 1.79 -4.20
C ILE A 114 -11.84 2.59 -3.97
N ALA A 115 -12.77 2.52 -4.92
CA ALA A 115 -14.05 3.20 -4.80
C ALA A 115 -14.89 2.65 -3.63
N HIS A 116 -14.85 1.34 -3.44
CA HIS A 116 -15.49 0.70 -2.29
C HIS A 116 -14.83 1.12 -0.97
N TRP A 117 -13.48 1.11 -0.91
CA TRP A 117 -12.75 1.52 0.28
C TRP A 117 -13.03 2.98 0.65
N ALA A 118 -13.17 3.86 -0.36
CA ALA A 118 -13.52 5.25 -0.14
C ALA A 118 -14.94 5.39 0.41
N ARG A 119 -15.94 4.72 -0.20
CA ARG A 119 -17.32 4.77 0.29
C ARG A 119 -17.45 4.36 1.76
N GLU A 120 -16.76 3.30 2.17
CA GLU A 120 -16.75 2.81 3.56
C GLU A 120 -15.77 3.53 4.49
N ASN A 121 -15.00 4.50 3.97
CA ASN A 121 -13.99 5.24 4.75
C ASN A 121 -12.95 4.31 5.43
N LEU A 122 -12.45 3.32 4.67
CA LEU A 122 -11.57 2.30 5.22
C LEU A 122 -10.14 2.77 5.43
N VAL A 123 -9.66 3.74 4.66
CA VAL A 123 -8.28 4.25 4.72
C VAL A 123 -8.26 5.77 4.84
N ASP A 124 -7.22 6.29 5.48
CA ASP A 124 -6.97 7.74 5.60
C ASP A 124 -6.03 8.25 4.51
N ILE A 125 -5.12 7.39 4.05
CA ILE A 125 -4.09 7.72 3.06
C ILE A 125 -4.03 6.61 2.00
N LEU A 126 -3.99 6.99 0.74
CA LEU A 126 -3.62 6.11 -0.38
C LEU A 126 -2.23 6.50 -0.87
N THR A 127 -1.27 5.62 -0.69
CA THR A 127 0.07 5.76 -1.26
C THR A 127 0.08 5.09 -2.63
N LEU A 128 0.42 5.86 -3.67
CA LEU A 128 0.24 5.47 -5.07
C LEU A 128 1.56 5.00 -5.67
N GLY A 129 1.59 3.75 -6.11
CA GLY A 129 2.74 3.15 -6.77
C GLY A 129 3.92 2.86 -5.85
N SER A 130 5.04 2.51 -6.47
CA SER A 130 6.33 2.32 -5.81
C SER A 130 7.50 2.72 -6.69
N ARG A 131 7.38 2.59 -8.00
CA ARG A 131 8.46 2.80 -8.97
C ARG A 131 8.01 3.51 -10.24
N SER A 132 6.75 3.86 -10.36
CA SER A 132 6.22 4.61 -11.49
C SER A 132 6.17 6.10 -11.17
N ILE A 133 6.60 6.91 -12.11
CA ILE A 133 6.48 8.37 -12.05
C ILE A 133 5.11 8.85 -12.57
N ASP A 134 4.43 7.99 -13.31
CA ASP A 134 3.11 8.26 -13.89
C ASP A 134 2.01 7.75 -12.95
N CYS A 135 1.56 8.64 -12.05
CA CYS A 135 0.49 8.37 -11.11
C CYS A 135 -0.80 9.10 -11.55
N ASP A 136 -1.90 8.37 -11.67
CA ASP A 136 -3.24 8.92 -12.00
C ASP A 136 -3.89 9.59 -10.78
N ILE A 137 -3.28 10.67 -10.29
CA ILE A 137 -3.75 11.40 -9.09
C ILE A 137 -5.18 11.90 -9.31
N GLU A 138 -5.50 12.40 -10.49
CA GLU A 138 -6.84 12.88 -10.82
C GLU A 138 -7.89 11.77 -10.78
N GLY A 139 -7.59 10.58 -11.33
CA GLY A 139 -8.47 9.43 -11.26
C GLY A 139 -8.74 8.98 -9.82
N PHE A 140 -7.69 8.89 -9.00
CA PHE A 140 -7.87 8.60 -7.57
C PHE A 140 -8.69 9.69 -6.87
N ARG A 141 -8.44 10.97 -7.14
CA ARG A 141 -9.18 12.07 -6.53
C ARG A 141 -10.67 12.00 -6.86
N ARG A 142 -11.04 11.68 -8.11
CA ARG A 142 -12.44 11.49 -8.51
C ARG A 142 -13.14 10.41 -7.68
N VAL A 143 -12.53 9.25 -7.51
CA VAL A 143 -13.16 8.13 -6.78
C VAL A 143 -13.12 8.28 -5.26
N THR A 144 -12.22 9.12 -4.74
CA THR A 144 -12.10 9.39 -3.29
C THR A 144 -12.80 10.68 -2.86
N SER A 145 -13.38 11.45 -3.77
CA SER A 145 -14.00 12.77 -3.51
C SER A 145 -15.08 12.77 -2.43
N CYS A 146 -15.72 11.61 -2.18
CA CYS A 146 -16.73 11.47 -1.13
C CYS A 146 -16.14 11.44 0.30
N ARG A 147 -14.81 11.40 0.46
CA ARG A 147 -14.09 11.34 1.75
C ARG A 147 -12.81 12.16 1.72
N ASN A 148 -12.31 12.50 2.92
CA ASN A 148 -11.04 13.20 3.06
C ASN A 148 -9.86 12.21 3.08
N ILE A 149 -9.71 11.45 1.98
CA ILE A 149 -8.57 10.53 1.80
C ILE A 149 -7.41 11.29 1.19
N LYS A 150 -6.24 11.21 1.82
CA LYS A 150 -5.01 11.84 1.33
C LYS A 150 -4.37 10.99 0.25
N LEU A 151 -3.92 11.63 -0.82
CA LEU A 151 -3.22 11.00 -1.93
C LEU A 151 -1.73 11.29 -1.83
N GLN A 152 -0.94 10.22 -1.78
CA GLN A 152 0.49 10.25 -1.55
C GLN A 152 1.22 9.44 -2.62
N PRO A 153 1.54 10.01 -3.81
CA PRO A 153 2.38 9.33 -4.79
C PRO A 153 3.76 9.01 -4.22
N CYS A 154 4.35 7.92 -4.71
CA CYS A 154 5.53 7.31 -4.12
C CYS A 154 6.69 7.20 -5.12
N HIS A 155 7.84 7.77 -4.74
CA HIS A 155 9.12 7.59 -5.44
C HIS A 155 9.93 6.43 -4.87
N ASP A 156 10.63 5.71 -5.75
CA ASP A 156 11.74 4.84 -5.38
C ASP A 156 13.07 5.54 -5.72
N ASP A 157 14.15 5.20 -5.02
CA ASP A 157 15.49 5.74 -5.23
C ASP A 157 16.15 5.25 -6.53
N HIS A 158 15.67 4.14 -7.10
CA HIS A 158 16.07 3.71 -8.42
C HIS A 158 14.95 3.03 -9.20
N HIS A 159 14.82 3.41 -10.43
CA HIS A 159 13.77 2.99 -11.36
C HIS A 159 14.34 2.04 -12.41
N ALA A 160 14.76 0.83 -12.00
CA ALA A 160 15.33 -0.15 -12.92
C ALA A 160 14.31 -0.63 -13.98
N SER A 161 13.02 -0.53 -13.69
CA SER A 161 11.94 -0.95 -14.61
C SER A 161 11.67 0.03 -15.75
N ASP A 162 11.99 1.31 -15.57
CA ASP A 162 11.80 2.38 -16.55
C ASP A 162 13.13 2.97 -17.05
N ALA A 163 14.22 2.21 -16.92
CA ALA A 163 15.58 2.54 -17.32
C ALA A 163 16.24 3.70 -16.54
N TYR A 164 15.58 4.25 -15.52
CA TYR A 164 16.15 5.25 -14.63
C TYR A 164 16.85 4.61 -13.45
N GLN A 165 18.15 4.47 -13.52
CA GLN A 165 18.97 4.10 -12.36
C GLN A 165 19.62 5.36 -11.79
N TYR A 166 19.38 5.61 -10.48
CA TYR A 166 19.95 6.74 -9.75
C TYR A 166 19.71 8.12 -10.41
N PRO A 167 18.44 8.51 -10.61
CA PRO A 167 18.13 9.79 -11.21
C PRO A 167 18.65 10.95 -10.32
N PRO A 168 19.01 12.10 -10.94
CA PRO A 168 19.49 13.25 -10.20
C PRO A 168 18.37 13.90 -9.37
N ILE A 169 18.73 14.72 -8.37
CA ILE A 169 17.76 15.37 -7.47
C ILE A 169 16.74 16.25 -8.22
N GLU A 170 17.17 16.84 -9.33
CA GLU A 170 16.33 17.68 -10.19
C GLU A 170 15.15 16.88 -10.79
N PHE A 171 15.38 15.60 -11.12
CA PHE A 171 14.33 14.70 -11.56
C PHE A 171 13.28 14.49 -10.46
N PHE A 172 13.70 14.16 -9.23
CA PHE A 172 12.79 13.95 -8.10
C PHE A 172 12.00 15.21 -7.79
N ARG A 173 12.65 16.38 -7.79
CA ARG A 173 11.98 17.67 -7.58
C ARG A 173 10.98 17.99 -8.68
N GLY A 174 11.32 17.73 -9.94
CA GLY A 174 10.42 17.93 -11.08
C GLY A 174 9.18 17.06 -10.98
N VAL A 175 9.34 15.76 -10.71
CA VAL A 175 8.22 14.84 -10.57
C VAL A 175 7.37 15.18 -9.33
N ALA A 176 7.96 15.48 -8.20
CA ALA A 176 7.23 15.89 -6.99
C ALA A 176 6.44 17.19 -7.25
N SER A 177 7.05 18.18 -7.91
CA SER A 177 6.37 19.43 -8.30
C SER A 177 5.17 19.17 -9.20
N ASN A 178 5.31 18.26 -10.18
CA ASN A 178 4.22 17.87 -11.06
C ASN A 178 3.08 17.19 -10.28
N TRP A 179 3.40 16.28 -9.34
CA TRP A 179 2.39 15.65 -8.49
C TRP A 179 1.66 16.65 -7.58
N TRP A 180 2.38 17.64 -7.02
CA TRP A 180 1.75 18.73 -6.26
C TRP A 180 0.77 19.52 -7.09
N GLN A 181 1.14 19.84 -8.33
CA GLN A 181 0.24 20.56 -9.26
C GLN A 181 -1.00 19.74 -9.63
N GLN A 182 -0.90 18.41 -9.66
CA GLN A 182 -2.03 17.51 -9.88
C GLN A 182 -2.89 17.30 -8.62
N GLY A 183 -2.53 17.89 -7.49
CA GLY A 183 -3.31 17.84 -6.26
C GLY A 183 -2.95 16.70 -5.32
N ALA A 184 -1.70 16.20 -5.33
CA ALA A 184 -1.20 15.33 -4.28
C ALA A 184 -1.19 16.05 -2.92
N ASP A 185 -1.49 15.32 -1.84
CA ASP A 185 -1.47 15.87 -0.47
C ASP A 185 -0.11 15.74 0.19
N SER A 186 0.70 14.78 -0.25
CA SER A 186 2.07 14.51 0.22
C SER A 186 2.82 13.67 -0.81
N VAL A 187 4.12 13.50 -0.63
CA VAL A 187 4.97 12.62 -1.43
C VAL A 187 5.69 11.66 -0.51
N MET A 188 5.72 10.37 -0.87
CA MET A 188 6.48 9.35 -0.16
C MET A 188 7.76 9.01 -0.92
N THR A 189 8.85 8.82 -0.20
CA THR A 189 10.07 8.21 -0.72
C THR A 189 10.18 6.77 -0.25
N PHE A 190 10.39 5.85 -1.19
CA PHE A 190 10.53 4.42 -0.92
C PHE A 190 11.99 3.99 -1.12
N ASN A 191 12.54 3.16 -0.25
CA ASN A 191 13.94 2.74 -0.27
C ASN A 191 14.97 3.88 -0.22
N TRP A 192 14.59 5.09 0.21
CA TRP A 192 15.47 6.26 0.19
C TRP A 192 16.74 6.10 1.02
N SER A 193 16.73 5.21 2.01
CA SER A 193 17.92 4.82 2.78
C SER A 193 19.05 4.21 1.92
N ASN A 194 18.70 3.73 0.72
CA ASN A 194 19.65 3.19 -0.25
C ASN A 194 20.05 4.22 -1.33
N ALA A 195 19.46 5.43 -1.27
CA ALA A 195 19.81 6.50 -2.20
C ALA A 195 21.29 6.89 -2.06
N SER A 196 21.85 7.47 -3.12
CA SER A 196 23.23 7.92 -3.05
C SER A 196 23.42 8.97 -1.95
N PRO A 197 24.60 9.04 -1.29
CA PRO A 197 24.88 10.05 -0.26
C PRO A 197 24.64 11.47 -0.74
N ILE A 198 24.87 11.76 -2.03
CA ILE A 198 24.63 13.07 -2.63
C ILE A 198 23.13 13.41 -2.63
N LEU A 199 22.25 12.45 -2.91
CA LEU A 199 20.80 12.65 -2.85
C LEU A 199 20.32 12.85 -1.41
N CYS A 200 20.83 12.06 -0.47
CA CYS A 200 20.46 12.16 0.94
C CYS A 200 20.84 13.53 1.59
N GLN A 201 21.86 14.20 1.05
CA GLN A 201 22.30 15.53 1.54
C GLN A 201 21.50 16.71 0.95
N LYS A 202 20.75 16.49 -0.14
CA LYS A 202 20.07 17.56 -0.89
C LYS A 202 18.55 17.59 -0.70
N VAL A 203 18.01 16.68 0.09
CA VAL A 203 16.56 16.57 0.37
C VAL A 203 16.18 17.38 1.61
#